data_19f99392abbb38195395b80c58a10c10
#
_entry.id   19f99392abbb38195395b80c58a10c10
#
_cell.length_a   1.000
_cell.length_b   1.000
_cell.length_c   1.000
_cell.angle_alpha   90.00
_cell.angle_beta   90.00
_cell.angle_gamma   90.00
#
_symmetry.space_group_name_H-M   'P 1'
#
loop_
_entity.id
_entity.type
_entity.pdbx_description
1 polymer ?
#
loop_
_entity_poly.entity_id
_entity_poly.type
_entity_poly.pdbx_seq_one_letter_code
_entity_poly.pdbx_strand_id
1 'polypeptide(L)'
;MNAEWRWDFAIEILPQMLMATLNTIMAAGIGYAIAAIVGLLFLLGQRTSFKIVNIINREIVEFIRSTPLLIQLFFVYFVLPQFGITLSAWFCGMITIGLHFGTYLSEVYRGALEGVPKNQWEACRALNFTTFYTYRRIVLPQ
;
A
#
# COMPACT_ATOMS: atom_id res chain seq x y z
N MET A 1 23.64 20.49 31.58
CA MET A 1 22.44 19.77 32.00
C MET A 1 22.80 18.29 31.97
N ASN A 2 23.04 17.67 33.14
CA ASN A 2 23.26 16.23 33.21
C ASN A 2 21.90 15.56 33.10
N ALA A 3 21.64 14.88 31.98
CA ALA A 3 20.45 14.10 31.80
C ALA A 3 20.60 12.83 32.66
N GLU A 4 20.11 12.88 33.90
CA GLU A 4 20.05 11.69 34.73
C GLU A 4 18.93 10.77 34.20
N TRP A 5 19.32 9.55 33.90
CA TRP A 5 18.37 8.53 33.44
C TRP A 5 17.44 8.11 34.59
N ARG A 6 16.12 8.28 34.40
CA ARG A 6 15.10 8.01 35.43
C ARG A 6 14.36 6.72 35.13
N TRP A 7 14.77 5.65 35.75
CA TRP A 7 14.10 4.34 35.64
C TRP A 7 12.67 4.36 36.13
N ASP A 8 12.37 5.09 37.22
CA ASP A 8 11.02 5.20 37.80
C ASP A 8 10.04 5.74 36.75
N PHE A 9 10.42 6.80 36.06
CA PHE A 9 9.61 7.38 35.00
C PHE A 9 9.43 6.40 33.82
N ALA A 10 10.46 5.66 33.45
CA ALA A 10 10.37 4.67 32.36
C ALA A 10 9.36 3.55 32.69
N ILE A 11 9.33 3.10 33.91
CA ILE A 11 8.38 2.08 34.40
C ILE A 11 6.97 2.65 34.44
N GLU A 12 6.80 3.88 34.92
CA GLU A 12 5.50 4.57 35.01
C GLU A 12 4.82 4.72 33.61
N ILE A 13 5.58 5.08 32.57
CA ILE A 13 5.03 5.27 31.23
C ILE A 13 4.90 3.96 30.44
N LEU A 14 5.52 2.87 30.88
CA LEU A 14 5.57 1.58 30.16
C LEU A 14 4.18 1.07 29.73
N PRO A 15 3.12 1.10 30.57
CA PRO A 15 1.78 0.67 30.17
C PRO A 15 1.22 1.51 29.01
N GLN A 16 1.46 2.82 29.02
CA GLN A 16 1.01 3.72 27.96
C GLN A 16 1.78 3.45 26.66
N MET A 17 3.08 3.19 26.73
CA MET A 17 3.88 2.81 25.57
C MET A 17 3.44 1.48 24.97
N LEU A 18 3.09 0.48 25.80
CA LEU A 18 2.56 -0.80 25.31
C LEU A 18 1.22 -0.62 24.59
N MET A 19 0.32 0.20 25.11
CA MET A 19 -0.95 0.53 24.44
C MET A 19 -0.71 1.28 23.13
N ALA A 20 0.21 2.24 23.11
CA ALA A 20 0.59 2.97 21.89
C ALA A 20 1.20 2.03 20.84
N THR A 21 2.01 1.06 21.27
CA THR A 21 2.59 0.03 20.39
C THR A 21 1.49 -0.84 19.77
N LEU A 22 0.51 -1.26 20.53
CA LEU A 22 -0.62 -2.03 20.02
C LEU A 22 -1.41 -1.24 18.97
N ASN A 23 -1.67 0.04 19.23
CA ASN A 23 -2.33 0.92 18.28
C ASN A 23 -1.50 1.08 16.97
N THR A 24 -0.18 1.17 17.09
CA THR A 24 0.71 1.23 15.93
C THR A 24 0.66 -0.06 15.10
N ILE A 25 0.68 -1.21 15.75
CA ILE A 25 0.58 -2.51 15.07
C ILE A 25 -0.77 -2.65 14.35
N MET A 26 -1.86 -2.25 15.00
CA MET A 26 -3.19 -2.27 14.38
C MET A 26 -3.27 -1.33 13.17
N ALA A 27 -2.75 -0.11 13.30
CA ALA A 27 -2.72 0.87 12.19
C ALA A 27 -1.88 0.35 11.02
N ALA A 28 -0.72 -0.23 11.31
CA ALA A 28 0.16 -0.81 10.28
C ALA A 28 -0.53 -2.00 9.57
N GLY A 29 -1.17 -2.89 10.34
CA GLY A 29 -1.87 -4.05 9.77
C GLY A 29 -3.04 -3.66 8.87
N ILE A 30 -3.88 -2.73 9.31
CA ILE A 30 -5.02 -2.24 8.52
C ILE A 30 -4.51 -1.44 7.32
N GLY A 31 -3.54 -0.55 7.52
CA GLY A 31 -2.92 0.22 6.43
C GLY A 31 -2.31 -0.68 5.37
N TYR A 32 -1.63 -1.75 5.78
CA TYR A 32 -1.08 -2.76 4.85
C TYR A 32 -2.18 -3.52 4.10
N ALA A 33 -3.26 -3.92 4.76
CA ALA A 33 -4.39 -4.59 4.09
C ALA A 33 -5.03 -3.68 3.03
N ILE A 34 -5.23 -2.40 3.35
CA ILE A 34 -5.71 -1.40 2.38
C ILE A 34 -4.70 -1.26 1.23
N ALA A 35 -3.40 -1.13 1.55
CA ALA A 35 -2.34 -1.00 0.55
C ALA A 35 -2.28 -2.20 -0.40
N ALA A 36 -2.47 -3.41 0.11
CA ALA A 36 -2.48 -4.63 -0.70
C ALA A 36 -3.64 -4.62 -1.72
N ILE A 37 -4.83 -4.23 -1.28
CA ILE A 37 -6.01 -4.12 -2.16
C ILE A 37 -5.82 -3.00 -3.18
N VAL A 38 -5.43 -1.81 -2.73
CA VAL A 38 -5.21 -0.63 -3.58
C VAL A 38 -4.11 -0.91 -4.59
N GLY A 39 -3.01 -1.55 -4.17
CA GLY A 39 -1.91 -1.95 -5.05
C GLY A 39 -2.36 -2.91 -6.15
N LEU A 40 -3.22 -3.85 -5.81
CA LEU A 40 -3.81 -4.75 -6.81
C LEU A 40 -4.70 -4.01 -7.80
N LEU A 41 -5.52 -3.07 -7.33
CA LEU A 41 -6.37 -2.25 -8.20
C LEU A 41 -5.53 -1.39 -9.16
N PHE A 42 -4.46 -0.77 -8.68
CA PHE A 42 -3.52 -0.02 -9.52
C PHE A 42 -2.82 -0.94 -10.55
N LEU A 43 -2.39 -2.13 -10.15
CA LEU A 43 -1.82 -3.11 -11.08
C LEU A 43 -2.79 -3.47 -12.20
N LEU A 44 -4.05 -3.75 -11.86
CA LEU A 44 -5.09 -4.08 -12.84
C LEU A 44 -5.35 -2.89 -13.78
N GLY A 45 -5.38 -1.68 -13.26
CA GLY A 45 -5.50 -0.45 -14.06
C GLY A 45 -4.32 -0.25 -15.02
N GLN A 46 -3.09 -0.56 -14.61
CA GLN A 46 -1.90 -0.52 -15.46
C GLN A 46 -1.90 -1.59 -16.57
N ARG A 47 -2.64 -2.68 -16.39
CA ARG A 47 -2.70 -3.80 -17.35
C ARG A 47 -3.96 -3.81 -18.22
N THR A 48 -4.81 -2.79 -18.08
CA THR A 48 -5.99 -2.67 -18.95
C THR A 48 -5.63 -2.44 -20.41
N SER A 49 -6.49 -2.91 -21.30
CA SER A 49 -6.35 -2.66 -22.74
C SER A 49 -6.68 -1.21 -23.13
N PHE A 50 -7.37 -0.46 -22.27
CA PHE A 50 -7.72 0.93 -22.52
C PHE A 50 -6.51 1.85 -22.26
N LYS A 51 -5.88 2.32 -23.34
CA LYS A 51 -4.65 3.12 -23.30
C LYS A 51 -4.76 4.36 -22.39
N ILE A 52 -5.90 5.04 -22.43
CA ILE A 52 -6.15 6.24 -21.61
C ILE A 52 -6.16 5.89 -20.12
N VAL A 53 -6.86 4.83 -19.74
CA VAL A 53 -6.92 4.37 -18.33
C VAL A 53 -5.54 3.98 -17.84
N ASN A 54 -4.77 3.28 -18.66
CA ASN A 54 -3.40 2.89 -18.32
C ASN A 54 -2.50 4.12 -18.08
N ILE A 55 -2.56 5.13 -18.95
CA ILE A 55 -1.77 6.36 -18.83
C ILE A 55 -2.17 7.09 -17.54
N ILE A 56 -3.47 7.37 -17.35
CA ILE A 56 -3.96 8.10 -16.15
C ILE A 56 -3.56 7.36 -14.87
N ASN A 57 -3.73 6.04 -14.83
CA ASN A 57 -3.37 5.23 -13.67
C ASN A 57 -1.87 5.35 -13.34
N ARG A 58 -1.02 5.29 -14.35
CA ARG A 58 0.43 5.42 -14.19
C ARG A 58 0.82 6.79 -13.66
N GLU A 59 0.25 7.86 -14.20
CA GLU A 59 0.48 9.23 -13.73
C GLU A 59 0.04 9.43 -12.28
N ILE A 60 -1.10 8.86 -11.89
CA ILE A 60 -1.58 8.90 -10.49
C ILE A 60 -0.61 8.17 -9.57
N VAL A 61 -0.18 6.98 -9.94
CA VAL A 61 0.79 6.20 -9.16
C VAL A 61 2.09 6.98 -8.98
N GLU A 62 2.61 7.58 -10.05
CA GLU A 62 3.84 8.35 -10.02
C GLU A 62 3.69 9.62 -9.18
N PHE A 63 2.59 10.35 -9.32
CA PHE A 63 2.28 11.54 -8.53
C PHE A 63 2.23 11.24 -7.02
N ILE A 64 1.55 10.16 -6.62
CA ILE A 64 1.45 9.77 -5.21
C ILE A 64 2.82 9.38 -4.66
N ARG A 65 3.62 8.63 -5.43
CA ARG A 65 4.96 8.19 -5.00
C ARG A 65 5.97 9.33 -4.92
N SER A 66 5.84 10.34 -5.77
CA SER A 66 6.72 11.53 -5.76
C SER A 66 6.35 12.54 -4.67
N THR A 67 5.19 12.39 -4.03
CA THR A 67 4.73 13.28 -2.96
C THR A 67 5.04 12.67 -1.59
N PRO A 68 5.66 13.42 -0.64
CA PRO A 68 5.90 12.92 0.71
C PRO A 68 4.62 12.50 1.43
N LEU A 69 4.66 11.34 2.10
CA LEU A 69 3.51 10.78 2.85
C LEU A 69 2.90 11.80 3.83
N LEU A 70 3.74 12.58 4.51
CA LEU A 70 3.28 13.58 5.49
C LEU A 70 2.43 14.67 4.84
N ILE A 71 2.79 15.11 3.63
CA ILE A 71 2.01 16.11 2.87
C ILE A 71 0.66 15.52 2.48
N GLN A 72 0.62 14.27 2.03
CA GLN A 72 -0.64 13.57 1.73
C GLN A 72 -1.53 13.46 2.97
N LEU A 73 -0.95 13.14 4.13
CA LEU A 73 -1.67 13.08 5.39
C LEU A 73 -2.27 14.44 5.77
N PHE A 74 -1.50 15.52 5.66
CA PHE A 74 -1.99 16.87 5.91
C PHE A 74 -3.10 17.26 4.95
N PHE A 75 -2.98 16.90 3.68
CA PHE A 75 -4.06 17.13 2.71
C PHE A 75 -5.35 16.42 3.12
N VAL A 76 -5.28 15.13 3.44
CA VAL A 76 -6.45 14.35 3.85
C VAL A 76 -7.06 14.88 5.15
N TYR A 77 -6.24 15.28 6.12
CA TYR A 77 -6.72 15.69 7.43
C TYR A 77 -7.24 17.15 7.48
N PHE A 78 -6.59 18.10 6.77
CA PHE A 78 -6.89 19.52 6.85
C PHE A 78 -7.66 20.07 5.64
N VAL A 79 -7.44 19.51 4.47
CA VAL A 79 -8.01 20.04 3.23
C VAL A 79 -9.35 19.37 2.88
N LEU A 80 -9.49 18.04 3.03
CA LEU A 80 -10.75 17.35 2.74
C LEU A 80 -11.95 17.86 3.54
N PRO A 81 -11.84 18.25 4.84
CA PRO A 81 -12.94 18.83 5.57
C PRO A 81 -13.52 20.10 4.95
N GLN A 82 -12.70 20.89 4.23
CA GLN A 82 -13.16 22.10 3.53
C GLN A 82 -14.12 21.77 2.36
N PHE A 83 -14.07 20.54 1.86
CA PHE A 83 -14.99 20.01 0.86
C PHE A 83 -16.14 19.20 1.46
N GLY A 84 -16.35 19.29 2.80
CA GLY A 84 -17.41 18.58 3.52
C GLY A 84 -17.10 17.12 3.86
N ILE A 85 -15.89 16.63 3.62
CA ILE A 85 -15.48 15.25 3.91
C ILE A 85 -14.66 15.25 5.21
N THR A 86 -15.31 15.02 6.34
CA THR A 86 -14.67 14.95 7.65
C THR A 86 -14.41 13.50 8.06
N LEU A 87 -13.15 13.16 8.27
CA LEU A 87 -12.71 11.83 8.71
C LEU A 87 -12.02 11.95 10.08
N SER A 88 -12.11 10.91 10.91
CA SER A 88 -11.31 10.89 12.13
C SER A 88 -9.82 10.77 11.80
N ALA A 89 -8.96 11.24 12.73
CA ALA A 89 -7.50 11.16 12.56
C ALA A 89 -7.00 9.73 12.23
N TRP A 90 -7.62 8.72 12.83
CA TRP A 90 -7.37 7.31 12.55
C TRP A 90 -7.64 6.95 11.09
N PHE A 91 -8.81 7.30 10.58
CA PHE A 91 -9.17 7.02 9.19
C PHE A 91 -8.29 7.78 8.21
N CYS A 92 -7.97 9.04 8.49
CA CYS A 92 -7.02 9.81 7.69
C CYS A 92 -5.67 9.12 7.59
N GLY A 93 -5.12 8.65 8.71
CA GLY A 93 -3.85 7.92 8.76
C GLY A 93 -3.91 6.63 7.95
N MET A 94 -4.91 5.78 8.18
CA MET A 94 -5.01 4.48 7.52
C MET A 94 -5.24 4.60 6.01
N ILE A 95 -6.10 5.51 5.56
CA ILE A 95 -6.36 5.74 4.14
C ILE A 95 -5.11 6.28 3.46
N THR A 96 -4.44 7.25 4.08
CA THR A 96 -3.22 7.84 3.51
C THR A 96 -2.09 6.81 3.41
N ILE A 97 -1.85 6.05 4.46
CA ILE A 97 -0.86 4.97 4.46
C ILE A 97 -1.23 3.92 3.41
N GLY A 98 -2.50 3.49 3.39
CA GLY A 98 -2.98 2.49 2.45
C GLY A 98 -2.85 2.93 0.99
N LEU A 99 -3.21 4.17 0.68
CA LEU A 99 -3.10 4.72 -0.67
C LEU A 99 -1.61 4.88 -1.08
N HIS A 100 -0.81 5.49 -0.22
CA HIS A 100 0.61 5.72 -0.48
C HIS A 100 1.35 4.41 -0.74
N PHE A 101 1.31 3.47 0.21
CA PHE A 101 2.00 2.19 0.06
C PHE A 101 1.34 1.26 -0.96
N GLY A 102 0.04 1.45 -1.26
CA GLY A 102 -0.62 0.77 -2.36
C GLY A 102 0.02 1.05 -3.71
N THR A 103 0.47 2.29 -3.94
CA THR A 103 1.20 2.62 -5.17
C THR A 103 2.55 1.91 -5.26
N TYR A 104 3.27 1.76 -4.15
CA TYR A 104 4.52 0.97 -4.12
C TYR A 104 4.25 -0.51 -4.32
N LEU A 105 3.22 -1.07 -3.67
CA LEU A 105 2.85 -2.47 -3.86
C LEU A 105 2.42 -2.77 -5.31
N SER A 106 1.77 -1.82 -6.00
CA SER A 106 1.43 -2.00 -7.41
C SER A 106 2.67 -2.25 -8.28
N GLU A 107 3.76 -1.52 -8.01
CA GLU A 107 5.03 -1.70 -8.72
C GLU A 107 5.75 -3.00 -8.32
N VAL A 108 5.67 -3.39 -7.06
CA VAL A 108 6.18 -4.70 -6.60
C VAL A 108 5.45 -5.83 -7.30
N TYR A 109 4.12 -5.78 -7.36
CA TYR A 109 3.30 -6.77 -8.07
C TYR A 109 3.61 -6.81 -9.56
N ARG A 110 3.77 -5.63 -10.19
CA ARG A 110 4.14 -5.54 -11.60
C ARG A 110 5.50 -6.17 -11.85
N GLY A 111 6.50 -5.81 -11.05
CA GLY A 111 7.85 -6.37 -11.14
C GLY A 111 7.89 -7.89 -10.94
N ALA A 112 7.13 -8.40 -9.97
CA ALA A 112 7.01 -9.84 -9.73
C ALA A 112 6.42 -10.58 -10.95
N LEU A 113 5.37 -10.03 -11.56
CA LEU A 113 4.78 -10.62 -12.76
C LEU A 113 5.69 -10.56 -13.99
N GLU A 114 6.46 -9.47 -14.14
CA GLU A 114 7.44 -9.30 -15.22
C GLU A 114 8.69 -10.18 -15.02
N GLY A 115 8.99 -10.53 -13.77
CA GLY A 115 10.08 -11.43 -13.41
C GLY A 115 9.85 -12.89 -13.81
N VAL A 116 8.60 -13.29 -14.09
CA VAL A 116 8.30 -14.66 -14.54
C VAL A 116 8.84 -14.88 -15.96
N PRO A 117 9.72 -15.87 -16.16
CA PRO A 117 10.35 -16.12 -17.47
C PRO A 117 9.32 -16.37 -18.57
N LYS A 118 9.58 -15.79 -19.76
CA LYS A 118 8.66 -15.91 -20.91
C LYS A 118 8.40 -17.34 -21.34
N ASN A 119 9.39 -18.22 -21.23
CA ASN A 119 9.24 -19.64 -21.56
C ASN A 119 8.19 -20.35 -20.70
N GLN A 120 7.97 -19.92 -19.45
CA GLN A 120 6.88 -20.47 -18.64
C GLN A 120 5.51 -20.08 -19.16
N TRP A 121 5.34 -18.84 -19.59
CA TRP A 121 4.10 -18.38 -20.24
C TRP A 121 3.84 -19.11 -21.55
N GLU A 122 4.89 -19.36 -22.34
CA GLU A 122 4.80 -20.11 -23.59
C GLU A 122 4.44 -21.58 -23.33
N ALA A 123 5.06 -22.22 -22.35
CA ALA A 123 4.73 -23.58 -21.95
C ALA A 123 3.27 -23.71 -21.50
N CYS A 124 2.77 -22.77 -20.70
CA CYS A 124 1.36 -22.76 -20.29
C CYS A 124 0.41 -22.66 -21.50
N ARG A 125 0.76 -21.85 -22.50
CA ARG A 125 -0.01 -21.74 -23.74
C ARG A 125 0.02 -23.03 -24.57
N ALA A 126 1.21 -23.63 -24.70
CA ALA A 126 1.39 -24.90 -25.42
C ALA A 126 0.59 -26.04 -24.80
N LEU A 127 0.45 -26.04 -23.45
CA LEU A 127 -0.37 -26.99 -22.70
C LEU A 127 -1.87 -26.61 -22.66
N ASN A 128 -2.24 -25.53 -23.36
CA ASN A 128 -3.61 -25.03 -23.42
C ASN A 128 -4.24 -24.72 -22.04
N PHE A 129 -3.41 -24.25 -21.08
CA PHE A 129 -3.91 -23.85 -19.78
C PHE A 129 -4.71 -22.54 -19.87
N THR A 130 -5.83 -22.49 -19.12
CA THR A 130 -6.60 -21.26 -19.01
C THR A 130 -5.78 -20.18 -18.30
N THR A 131 -6.06 -18.91 -18.58
CA THR A 131 -5.40 -17.78 -17.93
C THR A 131 -5.50 -17.87 -16.41
N PHE A 132 -6.69 -18.19 -15.89
CA PHE A 132 -6.90 -18.34 -14.45
C PHE A 132 -6.03 -19.44 -13.85
N TYR A 133 -5.94 -20.61 -14.50
CA TYR A 133 -5.10 -21.72 -14.05
C TYR A 133 -3.62 -21.34 -14.06
N THR A 134 -3.17 -20.70 -15.14
CA THR A 134 -1.79 -20.20 -15.28
C THR A 134 -1.41 -19.26 -14.15
N TYR A 135 -2.23 -18.24 -13.86
CA TYR A 135 -1.97 -17.33 -12.74
C TYR A 135 -1.97 -18.04 -11.40
N ARG A 136 -3.01 -18.80 -11.10
CA ARG A 136 -3.19 -19.42 -9.77
C ARG A 136 -2.16 -20.49 -9.43
N ARG A 137 -1.75 -21.29 -10.41
CA ARG A 137 -0.94 -22.50 -10.18
C ARG A 137 0.52 -22.35 -10.60
N ILE A 138 0.84 -21.45 -11.50
CA ILE A 138 2.19 -21.31 -12.05
C ILE A 138 2.82 -19.98 -11.65
N VAL A 139 2.14 -18.86 -11.89
CA VAL A 139 2.70 -17.52 -11.75
C VAL A 139 2.68 -17.03 -10.30
N LEU A 140 1.53 -17.08 -9.61
CA LEU A 140 1.40 -16.55 -8.24
C LEU A 140 2.20 -17.31 -7.17
N PRO A 141 2.48 -18.63 -7.29
CA PRO A 141 3.30 -19.33 -6.30
C PRO A 141 4.81 -19.02 -6.38
N GLN A 142 5.28 -18.34 -7.42
CA GLN A 142 6.69 -17.96 -7.61
C GLN A 142 6.98 -16.59 -6.99
#